data_459c27b73d4ac7c3bbe940e74b9372e8
#
_entry.id   459c27b73d4ac7c3bbe940e74b9372e8
#
_cell.length_a   1.000
_cell.length_b   1.000
_cell.length_c   1.000
_cell.angle_alpha   90.00
_cell.angle_beta   90.00
_cell.angle_gamma   90.00
#
_symmetry.space_group_name_H-M   'P 1'
#
loop_
_entity.id
_entity.type
_entity.pdbx_description
1 polymer ?
#
loop_
_entity_poly.entity_id
_entity_poly.type
_entity_poly.pdbx_seq_one_letter_code
_entity_poly.pdbx_strand_id
1 'polypeptide(L)'
;HTRRRRQRQMCIRDRSLLYRQPFELLKYLFTRKGQMTSTVAEAGGFIKTDESLEIPDIQLHFVLAKIIDHGRTIAFGHGLGCHVCLLRPKSTGEVTLNSNDAFDSPKIDPKFFSEREDMDIMIKGYRKMMQIMDAEPLRPFTRKVQDPVDINSDADIEAAMRARADTVYHPVGTCKMGSDEMSVVNHELKVHALENVRVVDASIMPTLVGGNTNAPTIMIGEKAADMIKQAWS
;
A
#
# COMPACT_ATOMS: atom_id res chain seq x y z
N HIS A 1 -26.92 -3.53 -23.66
CA HIS A 1 -26.46 -3.65 -22.25
C HIS A 1 -25.97 -5.05 -21.92
N THR A 2 -26.63 -6.12 -22.38
CA THR A 2 -26.27 -7.54 -22.09
C THR A 2 -24.94 -7.99 -22.72
N ARG A 3 -24.62 -7.52 -23.93
CA ARG A 3 -23.36 -7.88 -24.62
C ARG A 3 -22.11 -7.29 -23.91
N ARG A 4 -22.20 -6.04 -23.44
CA ARG A 4 -21.11 -5.39 -22.67
C ARG A 4 -20.91 -6.03 -21.27
N ARG A 5 -21.99 -6.48 -20.61
CA ARG A 5 -21.91 -7.22 -19.34
C ARG A 5 -21.21 -8.58 -19.51
N ARG A 6 -21.55 -9.34 -20.55
CA ARG A 6 -20.88 -10.63 -20.86
C ARG A 6 -19.39 -10.46 -21.18
N GLN A 7 -19.05 -9.39 -21.89
CA GLN A 7 -17.65 -9.11 -22.25
C GLN A 7 -16.80 -8.71 -21.03
N ARG A 8 -17.36 -7.95 -20.06
CA ARG A 8 -16.71 -7.66 -18.77
C ARG A 8 -16.58 -8.91 -17.89
N GLN A 9 -17.59 -9.76 -17.85
CA GLN A 9 -17.54 -11.05 -17.15
C GLN A 9 -16.44 -11.97 -17.71
N MET A 10 -16.31 -12.06 -19.02
CA MET A 10 -15.24 -12.81 -19.66
C MET A 10 -13.85 -12.28 -19.32
N CYS A 11 -13.65 -10.96 -19.26
CA CYS A 11 -12.35 -10.36 -18.95
C CYS A 11 -11.83 -10.71 -17.56
N ILE A 12 -12.68 -10.68 -16.53
CA ILE A 12 -12.27 -11.02 -15.15
C ILE A 12 -11.97 -12.51 -15.02
N ARG A 13 -12.85 -13.38 -15.54
CA ARG A 13 -12.67 -14.83 -15.53
C ARG A 13 -11.45 -15.25 -16.35
N ASP A 14 -11.24 -14.63 -17.51
CA ASP A 14 -10.12 -14.94 -18.40
C ASP A 14 -8.77 -14.51 -17.84
N ARG A 15 -8.70 -13.39 -17.13
CA ARG A 15 -7.45 -12.87 -16.54
C ARG A 15 -6.92 -13.75 -15.42
N SER A 16 -7.77 -14.49 -14.73
CA SER A 16 -7.38 -15.37 -13.63
C SER A 16 -7.10 -16.83 -14.05
N LEU A 17 -7.18 -17.18 -15.35
CA LEU A 17 -7.01 -18.56 -15.82
C LEU A 17 -5.53 -18.92 -15.98
N LEU A 18 -5.00 -19.73 -15.04
CA LEU A 18 -3.59 -20.16 -15.00
C LEU A 18 -3.13 -20.84 -16.29
N TYR A 19 -3.96 -21.61 -16.97
CA TYR A 19 -3.60 -22.29 -18.21
C TYR A 19 -3.36 -21.36 -19.40
N ARG A 20 -3.82 -20.11 -19.31
CA ARG A 20 -3.58 -19.07 -20.35
C ARG A 20 -2.28 -18.30 -20.14
N GLN A 21 -1.68 -18.38 -18.97
CA GLN A 21 -0.47 -17.61 -18.64
C GLN A 21 0.69 -17.84 -19.63
N PRO A 22 0.97 -19.08 -20.10
CA PRO A 22 2.01 -19.29 -21.11
C PRO A 22 1.72 -18.55 -22.43
N PHE A 23 0.46 -18.54 -22.87
CA PHE A 23 0.06 -17.83 -24.10
C PHE A 23 0.13 -16.31 -23.93
N GLU A 24 -0.26 -15.79 -22.77
CA GLU A 24 -0.14 -14.36 -22.47
C GLU A 24 1.33 -13.93 -22.37
N LEU A 25 2.20 -14.79 -21.84
CA LEU A 25 3.65 -14.55 -21.82
C LEU A 25 4.21 -14.49 -23.25
N LEU A 26 3.90 -15.46 -24.11
CA LEU A 26 4.30 -15.43 -25.52
C LEU A 26 3.77 -14.19 -26.23
N LYS A 27 2.49 -13.87 -26.03
CA LYS A 27 1.88 -12.65 -26.59
C LYS A 27 2.64 -11.40 -26.13
N TYR A 28 3.00 -11.30 -24.85
CA TYR A 28 3.77 -10.19 -24.33
C TYR A 28 5.17 -10.11 -24.96
N LEU A 29 5.87 -11.22 -25.06
CA LEU A 29 7.22 -11.27 -25.65
C LEU A 29 7.23 -10.75 -27.09
N PHE A 30 6.23 -11.13 -27.90
CA PHE A 30 6.18 -10.75 -29.31
C PHE A 30 5.49 -9.39 -29.57
N THR A 31 4.52 -9.00 -28.75
CA THR A 31 3.69 -7.81 -29.04
C THR A 31 3.81 -6.70 -28.00
N ARG A 32 4.42 -6.97 -26.84
CA ARG A 32 4.44 -6.05 -25.68
C ARG A 32 3.04 -5.63 -25.22
N LYS A 33 2.03 -6.49 -25.45
CA LYS A 33 0.62 -6.26 -25.10
C LYS A 33 0.05 -7.46 -24.35
N GLY A 34 -1.12 -7.26 -23.70
CA GLY A 34 -1.85 -8.35 -23.05
C GLY A 34 -1.78 -8.28 -21.53
N GLN A 35 -2.14 -9.37 -20.87
CA GLN A 35 -2.28 -9.44 -19.40
C GLN A 35 -0.97 -9.19 -18.66
N MET A 36 0.16 -9.55 -19.25
CA MET A 36 1.49 -9.35 -18.65
C MET A 36 1.94 -7.88 -18.59
N THR A 37 1.14 -6.95 -19.13
CA THR A 37 1.33 -5.51 -18.95
C THR A 37 0.57 -4.97 -17.73
N SER A 38 -0.24 -5.81 -17.07
CA SER A 38 -1.03 -5.43 -15.90
C SER A 38 -0.15 -5.26 -14.66
N THR A 39 -0.44 -4.25 -13.87
CA THR A 39 0.15 -4.06 -12.54
C THR A 39 -0.50 -4.95 -11.47
N VAL A 40 -1.44 -5.82 -11.86
CA VAL A 40 -2.25 -6.70 -11.00
C VAL A 40 -3.28 -5.91 -10.15
N ALA A 41 -2.90 -4.79 -9.58
CA ALA A 41 -3.78 -3.88 -8.84
C ALA A 41 -4.28 -2.74 -9.75
N GLU A 42 -5.15 -3.07 -10.71
CA GLU A 42 -5.62 -2.13 -11.75
C GLU A 42 -6.76 -1.22 -11.30
N ALA A 43 -7.38 -1.51 -10.17
CA ALA A 43 -8.50 -0.74 -9.64
C ALA A 43 -8.29 -0.45 -8.16
N GLY A 44 -8.86 0.64 -7.70
CA GLY A 44 -8.83 1.05 -6.30
C GLY A 44 -9.71 2.27 -6.09
N GLY A 45 -9.65 2.80 -4.90
CA GLY A 45 -10.43 4.01 -4.57
C GLY A 45 -9.99 4.59 -3.24
N PHE A 46 -10.34 5.85 -3.07
CA PHE A 46 -10.19 6.57 -1.82
C PHE A 46 -11.58 6.78 -1.23
N ILE A 47 -11.78 6.38 0.00
CA ILE A 47 -13.07 6.45 0.68
C ILE A 47 -12.93 7.14 2.04
N LYS A 48 -14.01 7.72 2.51
CA LYS A 48 -14.12 8.29 3.85
C LYS A 48 -14.79 7.25 4.76
N THR A 49 -14.22 7.01 5.92
CA THR A 49 -14.89 6.15 6.94
C THR A 49 -16.05 6.86 7.60
N ASP A 50 -16.02 8.20 7.60
CA ASP A 50 -17.08 9.07 8.11
C ASP A 50 -17.35 10.18 7.10
N GLU A 51 -18.64 10.50 6.86
CA GLU A 51 -19.05 11.52 5.90
C GLU A 51 -18.64 12.94 6.30
N SER A 52 -18.39 13.18 7.60
CA SER A 52 -17.92 14.46 8.13
C SER A 52 -16.46 14.78 7.77
N LEU A 53 -15.68 13.79 7.37
CA LEU A 53 -14.29 13.99 6.96
C LEU A 53 -14.24 14.84 5.68
N GLU A 54 -13.33 15.81 5.64
CA GLU A 54 -13.10 16.62 4.45
C GLU A 54 -12.45 15.81 3.33
N ILE A 55 -11.48 14.99 3.68
CA ILE A 55 -10.68 14.17 2.74
C ILE A 55 -10.76 12.68 3.10
N PRO A 56 -10.60 11.77 2.11
CA PRO A 56 -10.54 10.34 2.36
C PRO A 56 -9.45 9.96 3.36
N ASP A 57 -9.74 8.97 4.20
CA ASP A 57 -8.85 8.41 5.22
C ASP A 57 -8.44 6.96 4.93
N ILE A 58 -9.13 6.30 3.99
CA ILE A 58 -8.85 4.93 3.56
C ILE A 58 -8.60 4.88 2.05
N GLN A 59 -7.59 4.11 1.65
CA GLN A 59 -7.36 3.69 0.27
C GLN A 59 -7.68 2.20 0.11
N LEU A 60 -8.36 1.85 -0.96
CA LEU A 60 -8.65 0.48 -1.36
C LEU A 60 -7.80 0.10 -2.57
N HIS A 61 -7.18 -1.08 -2.53
CA HIS A 61 -6.44 -1.68 -3.62
C HIS A 61 -7.15 -2.96 -4.06
N PHE A 62 -7.76 -2.94 -5.25
CA PHE A 62 -8.45 -4.09 -5.81
C PHE A 62 -7.51 -4.89 -6.69
N VAL A 63 -7.36 -6.18 -6.38
CA VAL A 63 -6.38 -7.07 -7.01
C VAL A 63 -7.08 -8.26 -7.65
N LEU A 64 -6.80 -8.52 -8.93
CA LEU A 64 -7.32 -9.67 -9.68
C LEU A 64 -6.40 -10.89 -9.53
N ALA A 65 -6.07 -11.23 -8.29
CA ALA A 65 -5.26 -12.39 -7.96
C ALA A 65 -5.67 -12.96 -6.61
N LYS A 66 -5.38 -14.24 -6.40
CA LYS A 66 -5.41 -14.85 -5.07
C LYS A 66 -4.06 -14.59 -4.42
N ILE A 67 -4.04 -13.70 -3.44
CA ILE A 67 -2.82 -13.37 -2.69
C ILE A 67 -2.94 -13.99 -1.30
N ILE A 68 -1.91 -14.74 -0.90
CA ILE A 68 -1.76 -15.29 0.45
C ILE A 68 -0.42 -14.75 0.98
N ASP A 69 -0.44 -14.25 2.22
CA ASP A 69 0.77 -13.78 2.90
C ASP A 69 1.59 -12.82 2.02
N HIS A 70 0.95 -11.78 1.51
CA HIS A 70 1.57 -10.75 0.63
C HIS A 70 2.36 -11.33 -0.56
N GLY A 71 1.97 -12.52 -1.04
CA GLY A 71 2.65 -13.19 -2.14
C GLY A 71 3.88 -14.02 -1.73
N ARG A 72 4.21 -14.10 -0.45
CA ARG A 72 5.28 -14.98 0.07
C ARG A 72 4.90 -16.45 -0.07
N THR A 73 3.60 -16.75 -0.07
CA THR A 73 3.07 -18.09 -0.29
C THR A 73 2.42 -18.19 -1.67
N ILE A 74 2.83 -19.20 -2.46
CA ILE A 74 2.22 -19.43 -3.78
C ILE A 74 0.78 -19.87 -3.61
N ALA A 75 -0.14 -19.11 -4.18
CA ALA A 75 -1.56 -19.40 -4.18
C ALA A 75 -2.02 -19.86 -5.56
N PHE A 76 -2.39 -21.14 -5.68
CA PHE A 76 -3.01 -21.64 -6.90
C PHE A 76 -4.50 -21.34 -6.94
N GLY A 77 -5.02 -21.05 -8.13
CA GLY A 77 -6.44 -20.83 -8.38
C GLY A 77 -6.78 -19.38 -8.72
N HIS A 78 -8.09 -19.14 -8.85
CA HIS A 78 -8.65 -17.83 -9.20
C HIS A 78 -9.07 -17.11 -7.93
N GLY A 79 -8.86 -15.81 -7.90
CA GLY A 79 -9.30 -14.98 -6.79
C GLY A 79 -9.36 -13.52 -7.19
N LEU A 80 -10.10 -12.78 -6.42
CA LEU A 80 -10.05 -11.34 -6.38
C LEU A 80 -9.97 -10.93 -4.91
N GLY A 81 -9.19 -9.92 -4.65
CA GLY A 81 -8.99 -9.38 -3.32
C GLY A 81 -9.15 -7.88 -3.31
N CYS A 82 -9.44 -7.34 -2.14
CA CYS A 82 -9.37 -5.92 -1.89
C CYS A 82 -8.59 -5.71 -0.59
N HIS A 83 -7.55 -4.88 -0.66
CA HIS A 83 -6.78 -4.49 0.51
C HIS A 83 -7.29 -3.13 0.98
N VAL A 84 -7.43 -2.99 2.29
CA VAL A 84 -7.79 -1.73 2.95
C VAL A 84 -6.54 -1.14 3.59
N CYS A 85 -6.27 0.13 3.33
CA CYS A 85 -5.06 0.82 3.77
C CYS A 85 -5.43 2.15 4.43
N LEU A 86 -4.97 2.36 5.67
CA LEU A 86 -5.09 3.63 6.37
C LEU A 86 -4.11 4.64 5.76
N LEU A 87 -4.62 5.81 5.37
CA LEU A 87 -3.83 6.81 4.64
C LEU A 87 -2.94 7.67 5.54
N ARG A 88 -3.35 7.92 6.77
CA ARG A 88 -2.63 8.79 7.72
C ARG A 88 -2.61 8.17 9.11
N PRO A 89 -1.82 7.08 9.30
CA PRO A 89 -1.70 6.44 10.59
C PRO A 89 -1.06 7.41 11.60
N LYS A 90 -1.52 7.33 12.86
CA LYS A 90 -0.89 7.98 14.01
C LYS A 90 0.16 7.09 14.65
N SER A 91 0.02 5.78 14.51
CA SER A 91 1.03 4.79 14.93
C SER A 91 2.36 5.07 14.24
N THR A 92 3.42 5.17 15.03
CA THR A 92 4.77 5.45 14.56
C THR A 92 5.71 4.37 15.05
N GLY A 93 6.45 3.77 14.12
CA GLY A 93 7.47 2.76 14.40
C GLY A 93 8.87 3.35 14.51
N GLU A 94 9.84 2.45 14.56
CA GLU A 94 11.26 2.82 14.66
C GLU A 94 12.15 1.87 13.89
N VAL A 95 13.30 2.40 13.45
CA VAL A 95 14.41 1.62 12.91
C VAL A 95 15.62 1.86 13.81
N THR A 96 16.15 0.79 14.38
CA THR A 96 17.27 0.85 15.33
C THR A 96 18.39 -0.10 14.93
N LEU A 97 19.58 0.10 15.46
CA LEU A 97 20.68 -0.82 15.27
C LEU A 97 20.43 -2.10 16.08
N ASN A 98 20.70 -3.24 15.48
CA ASN A 98 20.64 -4.54 16.16
C ASN A 98 21.92 -4.83 16.95
N SER A 99 23.07 -4.37 16.43
CA SER A 99 24.37 -4.45 17.07
C SER A 99 25.28 -3.30 16.61
N ASN A 100 26.53 -3.30 17.01
CA ASN A 100 27.56 -2.38 16.51
C ASN A 100 28.29 -2.90 15.25
N ASP A 101 27.88 -4.04 14.71
CA ASP A 101 28.36 -4.53 13.41
C ASP A 101 27.56 -3.83 12.29
N ALA A 102 28.25 -3.10 11.42
CA ALA A 102 27.63 -2.38 10.29
C ALA A 102 26.98 -3.32 9.23
N PHE A 103 27.29 -4.60 9.25
CA PHE A 103 26.71 -5.60 8.34
C PHE A 103 25.50 -6.32 8.93
N ASP A 104 25.20 -6.12 10.21
CA ASP A 104 23.98 -6.63 10.81
C ASP A 104 22.76 -5.90 10.27
N SER A 105 21.69 -6.66 9.97
CA SER A 105 20.41 -6.09 9.56
C SER A 105 19.83 -5.22 10.69
N PRO A 106 19.30 -4.04 10.38
CA PRO A 106 18.67 -3.20 11.40
C PRO A 106 17.42 -3.88 11.97
N LYS A 107 17.09 -3.54 13.21
CA LYS A 107 15.81 -3.87 13.81
C LYS A 107 14.76 -2.89 13.29
N ILE A 108 13.74 -3.39 12.62
CA ILE A 108 12.63 -2.61 12.07
C ILE A 108 11.37 -2.99 12.83
N ASP A 109 10.79 -2.04 13.54
CA ASP A 109 9.54 -2.22 14.26
C ASP A 109 8.53 -1.15 13.81
N PRO A 110 7.58 -1.47 12.94
CA PRO A 110 6.60 -0.52 12.46
C PRO A 110 5.54 -0.16 13.50
N LYS A 111 5.42 -0.89 14.60
CA LYS A 111 4.45 -0.69 15.70
C LYS A 111 3.01 -0.49 15.19
N PHE A 112 2.60 -1.31 14.21
CA PHE A 112 1.26 -1.25 13.65
C PHE A 112 0.20 -1.30 14.75
N PHE A 113 -0.79 -0.41 14.67
CA PHE A 113 -1.90 -0.31 15.63
C PHE A 113 -1.47 -0.08 17.08
N SER A 114 -0.37 0.64 17.31
CA SER A 114 -0.02 1.13 18.64
C SER A 114 -1.01 2.20 19.11
N GLU A 115 -1.59 2.95 18.17
CA GLU A 115 -2.64 3.91 18.45
C GLU A 115 -4.02 3.29 18.19
N ARG A 116 -4.93 3.38 19.18
CA ARG A 116 -6.27 2.81 19.10
C ARG A 116 -7.10 3.40 17.95
N GLU A 117 -6.94 4.69 17.69
CA GLU A 117 -7.65 5.41 16.65
C GLU A 117 -7.40 4.81 15.26
N ASP A 118 -6.17 4.37 14.97
CA ASP A 118 -5.82 3.71 13.70
C ASP A 118 -6.62 2.42 13.51
N MET A 119 -6.77 1.63 14.57
CA MET A 119 -7.56 0.41 14.54
C MET A 119 -9.04 0.72 14.34
N ASP A 120 -9.58 1.73 15.01
CA ASP A 120 -11.00 2.11 14.91
C ASP A 120 -11.36 2.59 13.49
N ILE A 121 -10.47 3.34 12.85
CA ILE A 121 -10.62 3.76 11.45
C ILE A 121 -10.55 2.53 10.52
N MET A 122 -9.60 1.64 10.76
CA MET A 122 -9.42 0.43 9.94
C MET A 122 -10.61 -0.52 10.05
N ILE A 123 -11.23 -0.68 11.23
CA ILE A 123 -12.46 -1.46 11.41
C ILE A 123 -13.60 -0.90 10.54
N LYS A 124 -13.80 0.43 10.56
CA LYS A 124 -14.79 1.09 9.70
C LYS A 124 -14.46 0.91 8.21
N GLY A 125 -13.19 1.08 7.84
CA GLY A 125 -12.70 0.88 6.48
C GLY A 125 -12.91 -0.54 5.98
N TYR A 126 -12.64 -1.55 6.82
CA TYR A 126 -12.88 -2.95 6.52
C TYR A 126 -14.36 -3.23 6.24
N ARG A 127 -15.27 -2.71 7.05
CA ARG A 127 -16.71 -2.86 6.81
C ARG A 127 -17.14 -2.25 5.47
N LYS A 128 -16.67 -1.03 5.16
CA LYS A 128 -16.95 -0.38 3.85
C LYS A 128 -16.36 -1.20 2.69
N MET A 129 -15.16 -1.72 2.83
CA MET A 129 -14.56 -2.62 1.85
C MET A 129 -15.43 -3.86 1.62
N MET A 130 -15.90 -4.52 2.69
CA MET A 130 -16.74 -5.70 2.57
C MET A 130 -18.08 -5.41 1.93
N GLN A 131 -18.70 -4.24 2.19
CA GLN A 131 -19.89 -3.79 1.49
C GLN A 131 -19.67 -3.66 -0.03
N ILE A 132 -18.50 -3.12 -0.44
CA ILE A 132 -18.13 -3.02 -1.85
C ILE A 132 -17.92 -4.42 -2.45
N MET A 133 -17.23 -5.31 -1.74
CA MET A 133 -16.97 -6.67 -2.21
C MET A 133 -18.23 -7.52 -2.33
N ASP A 134 -19.27 -7.27 -1.51
CA ASP A 134 -20.57 -7.93 -1.59
C ASP A 134 -21.59 -7.24 -2.52
N ALA A 135 -21.18 -6.15 -3.19
CA ALA A 135 -22.06 -5.44 -4.11
C ALA A 135 -22.56 -6.34 -5.26
N GLU A 136 -23.82 -6.17 -5.66
CA GLU A 136 -24.50 -7.01 -6.68
C GLU A 136 -23.66 -7.24 -7.94
N PRO A 137 -22.95 -6.24 -8.51
CA PRO A 137 -22.13 -6.45 -9.71
C PRO A 137 -20.92 -7.37 -9.50
N LEU A 138 -20.42 -7.55 -8.26
CA LEU A 138 -19.29 -8.42 -7.93
C LEU A 138 -19.70 -9.83 -7.53
N ARG A 139 -20.95 -10.05 -7.05
CA ARG A 139 -21.47 -11.37 -6.64
C ARG A 139 -21.25 -12.49 -7.65
N PRO A 140 -21.41 -12.30 -8.97
CA PRO A 140 -21.17 -13.37 -9.94
C PRO A 140 -19.73 -13.89 -9.95
N PHE A 141 -18.78 -13.12 -9.41
CA PHE A 141 -17.35 -13.44 -9.36
C PHE A 141 -16.89 -13.94 -8.00
N THR A 142 -17.70 -13.74 -6.95
CA THR A 142 -17.40 -14.13 -5.57
C THR A 142 -18.14 -15.41 -5.24
N ARG A 143 -17.42 -16.53 -5.08
CA ARG A 143 -18.00 -17.82 -4.69
C ARG A 143 -17.80 -18.13 -3.21
N LYS A 144 -16.63 -17.81 -2.67
CA LYS A 144 -16.25 -18.13 -1.30
C LYS A 144 -15.30 -17.05 -0.80
N VAL A 145 -15.57 -16.52 0.38
CA VAL A 145 -14.61 -15.71 1.12
C VAL A 145 -13.52 -16.66 1.65
N GLN A 146 -12.25 -16.33 1.40
CA GLN A 146 -11.15 -17.21 1.78
C GLN A 146 -11.00 -17.30 3.30
N ASP A 147 -11.07 -16.16 3.96
CA ASP A 147 -10.90 -16.00 5.40
C ASP A 147 -12.09 -15.21 5.95
N PRO A 148 -13.22 -15.89 6.24
CA PRO A 148 -14.41 -15.21 6.71
C PRO A 148 -14.17 -14.60 8.09
N VAL A 149 -14.63 -13.35 8.25
CA VAL A 149 -14.59 -12.59 9.51
C VAL A 149 -16.02 -12.13 9.80
N ASP A 150 -16.46 -12.20 11.05
CA ASP A 150 -17.75 -11.61 11.41
C ASP A 150 -17.64 -10.08 11.35
N ILE A 151 -18.23 -9.49 10.33
CA ILE A 151 -18.21 -8.04 10.11
C ILE A 151 -19.00 -7.24 11.15
N ASN A 152 -19.85 -7.92 11.96
CA ASN A 152 -20.60 -7.28 13.03
C ASN A 152 -19.81 -7.24 14.35
N SER A 153 -18.74 -8.01 14.47
CA SER A 153 -17.87 -8.07 15.63
C SER A 153 -16.61 -7.23 15.42
N ASP A 154 -16.45 -6.13 16.16
CA ASP A 154 -15.21 -5.35 16.16
C ASP A 154 -14.02 -6.21 16.59
N ALA A 155 -14.22 -7.08 17.57
CA ALA A 155 -13.17 -7.94 18.09
C ALA A 155 -12.64 -8.94 17.02
N ASP A 156 -13.53 -9.51 16.22
CA ASP A 156 -13.14 -10.44 15.16
C ASP A 156 -12.41 -9.72 14.02
N ILE A 157 -12.87 -8.51 13.65
CA ILE A 157 -12.19 -7.68 12.66
C ILE A 157 -10.81 -7.27 13.18
N GLU A 158 -10.70 -6.81 14.43
CA GLU A 158 -9.43 -6.45 15.05
C GLU A 158 -8.46 -7.63 15.09
N ALA A 159 -8.92 -8.80 15.52
CA ALA A 159 -8.12 -10.02 15.55
C ALA A 159 -7.60 -10.40 14.15
N ALA A 160 -8.46 -10.32 13.14
CA ALA A 160 -8.08 -10.58 11.75
C ALA A 160 -7.04 -9.57 11.23
N MET A 161 -7.19 -8.29 11.60
CA MET A 161 -6.23 -7.25 11.22
C MET A 161 -4.88 -7.46 11.87
N ARG A 162 -4.84 -7.69 13.20
CA ARG A 162 -3.57 -7.95 13.92
C ARG A 162 -2.84 -9.17 13.39
N ALA A 163 -3.57 -10.19 12.95
CA ALA A 163 -2.98 -11.41 12.39
C ALA A 163 -2.43 -11.24 10.96
N ARG A 164 -2.87 -10.20 10.22
CA ARG A 164 -2.62 -10.10 8.76
C ARG A 164 -2.12 -8.73 8.31
N ALA A 165 -2.04 -7.75 9.21
CA ALA A 165 -1.53 -6.43 8.84
C ALA A 165 -0.08 -6.54 8.37
N ASP A 166 0.21 -5.86 7.29
CA ASP A 166 1.56 -5.73 6.74
C ASP A 166 1.69 -4.38 6.05
N THR A 167 2.91 -4.03 5.70
CA THR A 167 3.18 -2.81 4.96
C THR A 167 2.61 -2.84 3.54
N VAL A 168 2.23 -1.67 3.02
CA VAL A 168 1.96 -1.47 1.58
C VAL A 168 3.18 -0.88 0.86
N TYR A 169 4.37 -1.07 1.44
CA TYR A 169 5.67 -0.70 0.88
C TYR A 169 5.88 0.80 0.66
N HIS A 170 5.33 1.61 1.55
CA HIS A 170 5.45 3.07 1.53
C HIS A 170 5.98 3.64 2.86
N PRO A 171 7.12 3.12 3.43
CA PRO A 171 7.68 3.66 4.65
C PRO A 171 8.26 5.06 4.42
N VAL A 172 8.11 5.93 5.42
CA VAL A 172 8.62 7.30 5.42
C VAL A 172 9.07 7.70 6.83
N GLY A 173 9.76 8.83 6.97
CA GLY A 173 9.92 9.53 8.25
C GLY A 173 11.13 9.12 9.09
N THR A 174 11.90 8.09 8.73
CA THR A 174 13.08 7.65 9.52
C THR A 174 14.22 8.67 9.53
N CYS A 175 14.25 9.62 8.59
CA CYS A 175 15.15 10.77 8.58
C CYS A 175 14.35 12.07 8.42
N LYS A 176 13.26 12.22 9.19
CA LYS A 176 12.28 13.30 9.00
C LYS A 176 12.94 14.69 8.93
N MET A 177 12.43 15.49 8.01
CA MET A 177 12.78 16.90 7.89
C MET A 177 12.08 17.72 8.97
N GLY A 178 12.77 18.68 9.53
CA GLY A 178 12.22 19.59 10.52
C GLY A 178 13.29 20.38 11.27
N SER A 179 12.86 21.03 12.35
CA SER A 179 13.71 21.81 13.25
C SER A 179 13.59 21.37 14.72
N ASP A 180 12.81 20.33 14.99
CA ASP A 180 12.68 19.75 16.33
C ASP A 180 13.85 18.80 16.64
N GLU A 181 14.03 18.45 17.89
CA GLU A 181 15.14 17.61 18.39
C GLU A 181 15.22 16.24 17.69
N MET A 182 14.07 15.69 17.25
CA MET A 182 14.02 14.40 16.56
C MET A 182 14.15 14.52 15.04
N SER A 183 14.35 15.73 14.50
CA SER A 183 14.55 15.96 13.08
C SER A 183 15.98 15.61 12.68
N VAL A 184 16.14 14.88 11.58
CA VAL A 184 17.44 14.44 11.08
C VAL A 184 17.99 15.42 10.05
N VAL A 185 17.15 16.00 9.20
CA VAL A 185 17.57 16.94 8.16
C VAL A 185 16.80 18.26 8.25
N ASN A 186 17.44 19.33 7.80
CA ASN A 186 16.81 20.64 7.67
C ASN A 186 16.04 20.79 6.35
N HIS A 187 15.46 21.98 6.09
CA HIS A 187 14.71 22.29 4.87
C HIS A 187 15.57 22.27 3.58
N GLU A 188 16.89 22.27 3.69
CA GLU A 188 17.83 22.05 2.57
C GLU A 188 18.26 20.59 2.45
N LEU A 189 17.64 19.69 3.20
CA LEU A 189 17.92 18.25 3.26
C LEU A 189 19.31 17.91 3.82
N LYS A 190 19.99 18.88 4.44
CA LYS A 190 21.27 18.68 5.12
C LYS A 190 21.05 18.06 6.49
N VAL A 191 21.87 17.06 6.84
CA VAL A 191 21.85 16.42 8.16
C VAL A 191 22.33 17.43 9.21
N HIS A 192 21.55 17.61 10.30
CA HIS A 192 21.85 18.61 11.33
C HIS A 192 23.22 18.46 11.99
N ALA A 193 23.67 17.22 12.22
CA ALA A 193 24.90 16.94 12.96
C ALA A 193 26.13 16.67 12.07
N LEU A 194 25.99 16.76 10.72
CA LEU A 194 27.07 16.41 9.79
C LEU A 194 27.26 17.47 8.75
N GLU A 195 28.52 17.71 8.35
CA GLU A 195 28.84 18.58 7.23
C GLU A 195 28.80 17.80 5.91
N ASN A 196 28.33 18.46 4.85
CA ASN A 196 28.33 17.94 3.48
C ASN A 196 27.54 16.64 3.25
N VAL A 197 26.61 16.32 4.15
CA VAL A 197 25.73 15.13 4.03
C VAL A 197 24.29 15.58 3.88
N ARG A 198 23.59 14.99 2.89
CA ARG A 198 22.16 15.14 2.70
C ARG A 198 21.48 13.78 2.67
N VAL A 199 20.20 13.75 3.06
CA VAL A 199 19.29 12.63 2.82
C VAL A 199 18.26 13.05 1.78
N VAL A 200 18.11 12.24 0.72
CA VAL A 200 17.29 12.59 -0.45
C VAL A 200 16.45 11.38 -0.86
N ASP A 201 15.50 11.05 -0.03
CA ASP A 201 14.54 9.96 -0.30
C ASP A 201 13.25 10.16 0.53
N ALA A 202 12.36 9.17 0.50
CA ALA A 202 11.08 9.22 1.22
C ALA A 202 11.23 9.33 2.76
N SER A 203 12.38 8.98 3.33
CA SER A 203 12.60 9.04 4.77
C SER A 203 12.56 10.46 5.35
N ILE A 204 12.77 11.47 4.51
CA ILE A 204 12.71 12.89 4.94
C ILE A 204 11.28 13.38 5.20
N MET A 205 10.24 12.69 4.73
CA MET A 205 8.85 13.12 4.90
C MET A 205 8.50 13.18 6.39
N PRO A 206 8.07 14.32 6.95
CA PRO A 206 7.71 14.42 8.37
C PRO A 206 6.48 13.59 8.74
N THR A 207 5.56 13.44 7.78
CA THR A 207 4.34 12.66 7.90
C THR A 207 4.08 11.90 6.61
N LEU A 208 3.35 10.79 6.70
CA LEU A 208 2.94 10.03 5.52
C LEU A 208 1.97 10.86 4.68
N VAL A 209 2.24 10.97 3.39
CA VAL A 209 1.30 11.56 2.43
C VAL A 209 0.05 10.69 2.31
N GLY A 210 -1.09 11.30 2.01
CA GLY A 210 -2.37 10.59 1.91
C GLY A 210 -2.53 9.79 0.60
N GLY A 211 -1.53 8.97 0.25
CA GLY A 211 -1.52 8.15 -0.96
C GLY A 211 -0.16 7.49 -1.19
N ASN A 212 0.04 6.94 -2.39
CA ASN A 212 1.29 6.29 -2.77
C ASN A 212 2.47 7.28 -2.77
N THR A 213 3.62 6.85 -2.28
CA THR A 213 4.79 7.72 -2.04
C THR A 213 5.72 7.88 -3.24
N ASN A 214 5.51 7.15 -4.34
CA ASN A 214 6.43 7.18 -5.48
C ASN A 214 6.56 8.58 -6.12
N ALA A 215 5.46 9.23 -6.42
CA ALA A 215 5.49 10.56 -7.04
C ALA A 215 6.14 11.63 -6.14
N PRO A 216 5.79 11.76 -4.85
CA PRO A 216 6.49 12.69 -3.96
C PRO A 216 7.96 12.33 -3.76
N THR A 217 8.35 11.04 -3.78
CA THR A 217 9.76 10.64 -3.69
C THR A 217 10.56 11.11 -4.93
N ILE A 218 9.99 10.96 -6.12
CA ILE A 218 10.60 11.49 -7.35
C ILE A 218 10.76 13.02 -7.25
N MET A 219 9.71 13.72 -6.78
CA MET A 219 9.74 15.17 -6.58
C MET A 219 10.85 15.58 -5.59
N ILE A 220 11.03 14.84 -4.49
CA ILE A 220 12.13 15.08 -3.53
C ILE A 220 13.48 14.96 -4.23
N GLY A 221 13.68 13.94 -5.07
CA GLY A 221 14.92 13.75 -5.83
C GLY A 221 15.22 14.89 -6.79
N GLU A 222 14.23 15.30 -7.58
CA GLU A 222 14.36 16.42 -8.53
C GLU A 222 14.66 17.74 -7.80
N LYS A 223 13.91 18.04 -6.73
CA LYS A 223 14.13 19.26 -5.94
C LYS A 223 15.50 19.29 -5.28
N ALA A 224 15.95 18.16 -4.74
CA ALA A 224 17.27 18.05 -4.13
C ALA A 224 18.41 18.23 -5.16
N ALA A 225 18.25 17.70 -6.37
CA ALA A 225 19.21 17.89 -7.44
C ALA A 225 19.40 19.39 -7.77
N ASP A 226 18.31 20.17 -7.80
CA ASP A 226 18.39 21.61 -8.01
C ASP A 226 19.06 22.33 -6.84
N MET A 227 18.73 21.96 -5.59
CA MET A 227 19.39 22.52 -4.39
C MET A 227 20.90 22.25 -4.37
N ILE A 228 21.32 21.04 -4.80
CA ILE A 228 22.73 20.66 -4.88
C ILE A 228 23.43 21.49 -5.94
N LYS A 229 22.88 21.62 -7.15
CA LYS A 229 23.45 22.43 -8.23
C LYS A 229 23.65 23.90 -7.80
N GLN A 230 22.62 24.49 -7.15
CA GLN A 230 22.69 25.87 -6.66
C GLN A 230 23.73 26.07 -5.55
N ALA A 231 24.00 25.04 -4.74
CA ALA A 231 25.01 25.13 -3.69
C ALA A 231 26.47 25.03 -4.21
N TRP A 232 26.66 24.58 -5.46
CA TRP A 232 27.98 24.38 -6.08
C TRP A 232 28.23 25.37 -7.26
N SER A 233 27.26 26.22 -7.59
CA SER A 233 27.38 27.29 -8.58
C SER A 233 27.84 28.61 -7.91
#